data_d9f474ee65554fa82e3e159ca6847668
#
_entry.id   d9f474ee65554fa82e3e159ca6847668
#
_cell.length_a   1.000
_cell.length_b   1.000
_cell.length_c   1.000
_cell.angle_alpha   90.00
_cell.angle_beta   90.00
_cell.angle_gamma   90.00
#
_symmetry.space_group_name_H-M   'P 1'
#
loop_
_entity.id
_entity.type
_entity.pdbx_description
1 polymer ?
#
loop_
_entity_poly.entity_id
_entity_poly.type
_entity_poly.pdbx_seq_one_letter_code
_entity_poly.pdbx_strand_id
1 'polypeptide(L)'
;MNALVQTAIDTGVADLDRVMDAPVEPFGYGSDLSCDSDLTEEMAELDGDDVNLLVEACVRRLDCPRGALPDDPDYGIDVRGMLNEGVPTYELATLGTRIRAELSKDDRIASVTASAVMAPDGRELTIAISVVPFAASVGGFALTLSVTSAGVIVTALRSAA
;
A
#
# COMPACT_ATOMS: atom_id res chain seq x y z
N MET A 1 -17.22 -33.55 32.53
CA MET A 1 -16.04 -33.05 31.76
C MET A 1 -14.83 -33.30 32.66
N ASN A 2 -13.79 -33.89 32.13
CA ASN A 2 -12.62 -34.30 32.94
C ASN A 2 -11.81 -33.04 33.32
N ALA A 3 -11.45 -32.88 34.60
CA ALA A 3 -10.70 -31.72 35.11
C ALA A 3 -9.38 -31.48 34.33
N LEU A 4 -8.72 -32.53 33.85
CA LEU A 4 -7.52 -32.42 33.03
C LEU A 4 -7.77 -31.79 31.66
N VAL A 5 -8.92 -32.05 31.04
CA VAL A 5 -9.30 -31.45 29.77
C VAL A 5 -9.62 -29.98 29.96
N GLN A 6 -10.31 -29.62 31.03
CA GLN A 6 -10.62 -28.22 31.35
C GLN A 6 -9.34 -27.40 31.60
N THR A 7 -8.39 -27.96 32.37
CA THR A 7 -7.11 -27.31 32.64
C THR A 7 -6.30 -27.09 31.33
N ALA A 8 -6.31 -28.08 30.42
CA ALA A 8 -5.62 -27.93 29.13
C ALA A 8 -6.25 -26.84 28.23
N ILE A 9 -7.58 -26.74 28.24
CA ILE A 9 -8.29 -25.71 27.51
C ILE A 9 -8.00 -24.32 28.11
N ASP A 10 -8.08 -24.19 29.42
CA ASP A 10 -7.85 -22.92 30.12
C ASP A 10 -6.40 -22.43 29.94
N THR A 11 -5.43 -23.34 29.92
CA THR A 11 -4.02 -23.03 29.67
C THR A 11 -3.82 -22.61 28.19
N GLY A 12 -4.44 -23.31 27.25
CA GLY A 12 -4.37 -22.97 25.83
C GLY A 12 -5.01 -21.61 25.50
N VAL A 13 -6.15 -21.31 26.13
CA VAL A 13 -6.82 -19.99 25.98
C VAL A 13 -5.97 -18.88 26.60
N ALA A 14 -5.38 -19.10 27.78
CA ALA A 14 -4.51 -18.11 28.43
C ALA A 14 -3.23 -17.84 27.61
N ASP A 15 -2.68 -18.84 26.92
CA ASP A 15 -1.54 -18.67 26.01
C ASP A 15 -1.93 -17.89 24.74
N LEU A 16 -3.14 -18.12 24.21
CA LEU A 16 -3.66 -17.36 23.07
C LEU A 16 -3.91 -15.89 23.43
N ASP A 17 -4.54 -15.64 24.58
CA ASP A 17 -4.76 -14.28 25.09
C ASP A 17 -3.41 -13.56 25.31
N ARG A 18 -2.39 -14.26 25.76
CA ARG A 18 -1.06 -13.71 25.97
C ARG A 18 -0.34 -13.35 24.67
N VAL A 19 -0.57 -14.13 23.62
CA VAL A 19 -0.06 -13.82 22.26
C VAL A 19 -0.82 -12.66 21.65
N MET A 20 -2.12 -12.54 21.90
CA MET A 20 -2.96 -11.44 21.39
C MET A 20 -2.74 -10.11 22.14
N ASP A 21 -2.35 -10.17 23.43
CA ASP A 21 -2.06 -8.99 24.27
C ASP A 21 -0.56 -8.59 24.26
N ALA A 22 0.30 -9.36 23.59
CA ALA A 22 1.68 -8.93 23.40
C ALA A 22 1.63 -7.60 22.61
N PRO A 23 2.21 -6.49 23.14
CA PRO A 23 2.28 -5.28 22.38
C PRO A 23 2.99 -5.64 21.07
N VAL A 24 2.27 -5.50 19.97
CA VAL A 24 2.87 -5.57 18.65
C VAL A 24 3.79 -4.36 18.59
N GLU A 25 5.06 -4.57 18.96
CA GLU A 25 6.08 -3.56 18.72
C GLU A 25 6.00 -3.27 17.22
N PRO A 26 5.77 -2.03 16.81
CA PRO A 26 5.74 -1.66 15.40
C PRO A 26 7.18 -1.69 14.87
N PHE A 27 7.76 -2.89 14.75
CA PHE A 27 9.03 -3.10 14.13
C PHE A 27 8.83 -3.12 12.61
N GLY A 28 9.20 -2.01 12.00
CA GLY A 28 9.25 -1.89 10.55
C GLY A 28 7.85 -1.81 9.88
N TYR A 29 7.83 -2.03 8.59
CA TYR A 29 6.61 -1.99 7.77
C TYR A 29 5.89 -3.33 7.64
N GLY A 30 6.28 -4.32 8.43
CA GLY A 30 5.84 -5.70 8.29
C GLY A 30 6.63 -6.45 7.22
N SER A 31 6.19 -7.64 6.84
CA SER A 31 6.75 -8.44 5.74
C SER A 31 5.67 -8.65 4.68
N ASP A 32 6.05 -8.62 3.42
CA ASP A 32 5.16 -8.89 2.29
C ASP A 32 5.95 -9.59 1.17
N LEU A 33 5.23 -10.21 0.25
CA LEU A 33 5.84 -10.80 -0.93
C LEU A 33 6.03 -9.72 -2.00
N SER A 34 7.20 -9.68 -2.63
CA SER A 34 7.44 -8.78 -3.75
C SER A 34 6.52 -9.12 -4.92
N CYS A 35 5.93 -8.08 -5.51
CA CYS A 35 5.10 -8.16 -6.70
C CYS A 35 5.87 -7.81 -8.00
N ASP A 36 7.18 -7.56 -7.89
CA ASP A 36 7.99 -7.07 -9.03
C ASP A 36 8.35 -8.17 -10.05
N SER A 37 8.16 -9.42 -9.72
CA SER A 37 8.38 -10.53 -10.66
C SER A 37 7.26 -11.55 -10.57
N ASP A 38 6.98 -12.22 -11.70
CA ASP A 38 6.18 -13.43 -11.73
C ASP A 38 6.62 -14.39 -10.62
N LEU A 39 5.65 -15.10 -10.02
CA LEU A 39 5.88 -16.09 -8.98
C LEU A 39 6.98 -17.06 -9.44
N THR A 40 8.20 -16.76 -9.05
CA THR A 40 9.33 -17.69 -9.18
C THR A 40 9.29 -18.66 -8.01
N GLU A 41 10.02 -19.80 -8.10
CA GLU A 41 10.15 -20.75 -6.96
C GLU A 41 10.73 -20.07 -5.71
N GLU A 42 11.43 -18.95 -5.89
CA GLU A 42 11.93 -18.08 -4.83
C GLU A 42 11.04 -16.82 -4.76
N MET A 43 9.95 -16.88 -3.99
CA MET A 43 9.18 -15.68 -3.66
C MET A 43 10.08 -14.75 -2.83
N ALA A 44 10.44 -13.61 -3.41
CA ALA A 44 11.23 -12.62 -2.69
C ALA A 44 10.37 -12.00 -1.57
N GLU A 45 10.78 -12.23 -0.34
CA GLU A 45 10.18 -11.61 0.83
C GLU A 45 10.80 -10.22 1.02
N LEU A 46 9.95 -9.21 1.12
CA LEU A 46 10.35 -7.86 1.49
C LEU A 46 10.26 -7.73 3.00
N ASP A 47 11.38 -7.45 3.64
CA ASP A 47 11.47 -7.38 5.09
C ASP A 47 11.34 -5.95 5.62
N GLY A 48 11.02 -5.83 6.89
CA GLY A 48 10.47 -4.69 7.64
C GLY A 48 11.11 -3.30 7.47
N ASP A 49 12.33 -3.19 6.96
CA ASP A 49 13.00 -1.91 6.72
C ASP A 49 13.15 -1.58 5.21
N ASP A 50 12.59 -2.41 4.33
CA ASP A 50 12.66 -2.15 2.89
C ASP A 50 11.60 -1.13 2.47
N VAL A 51 12.08 0.00 1.94
CA VAL A 51 11.20 1.04 1.38
C VAL A 51 10.31 0.51 0.26
N ASN A 52 10.77 -0.53 -0.47
CA ASN A 52 10.02 -1.13 -1.56
C ASN A 52 8.71 -1.73 -1.08
N LEU A 53 8.65 -2.25 0.14
CA LEU A 53 7.43 -2.77 0.73
C LEU A 53 6.31 -1.71 0.77
N LEU A 54 6.65 -0.49 1.18
CA LEU A 54 5.67 0.61 1.22
C LEU A 54 5.39 1.17 -0.18
N VAL A 55 6.39 1.18 -1.06
CA VAL A 55 6.21 1.56 -2.47
C VAL A 55 5.23 0.63 -3.17
N GLU A 56 5.40 -0.69 -3.04
CA GLU A 56 4.47 -1.68 -3.62
C GLU A 56 3.06 -1.58 -3.03
N ALA A 57 2.96 -1.35 -1.72
CA ALA A 57 1.66 -1.11 -1.08
C ALA A 57 0.96 0.12 -1.67
N CYS A 58 1.69 1.22 -1.93
CA CYS A 58 1.15 2.40 -2.60
C CYS A 58 0.68 2.08 -4.03
N VAL A 59 1.49 1.36 -4.80
CA VAL A 59 1.15 0.97 -6.18
C VAL A 59 -0.10 0.09 -6.22
N ARG A 60 -0.16 -0.95 -5.38
CA ARG A 60 -1.33 -1.83 -5.29
C ARG A 60 -2.61 -1.05 -4.95
N ARG A 61 -2.52 -0.11 -4.00
CA ARG A 61 -3.67 0.72 -3.60
C ARG A 61 -4.14 1.65 -4.72
N LEU A 62 -3.24 2.09 -5.58
CA LEU A 62 -3.57 2.93 -6.74
C LEU A 62 -4.13 2.15 -7.93
N ASP A 63 -3.71 0.91 -8.14
CA ASP A 63 -4.16 0.07 -9.27
C ASP A 63 -5.39 -0.80 -8.92
N CYS A 64 -5.75 -0.93 -7.64
CA CYS A 64 -6.86 -1.77 -7.20
C CYS A 64 -8.22 -1.05 -7.38
N PRO A 65 -9.18 -1.65 -8.09
CA PRO A 65 -10.56 -1.14 -8.16
C PRO A 65 -11.27 -1.23 -6.81
N ARG A 66 -12.04 -0.21 -6.45
CA ARG A 66 -12.88 -0.27 -5.25
C ARG A 66 -13.87 -1.43 -5.31
N GLY A 67 -14.03 -2.11 -4.18
CA GLY A 67 -14.89 -3.29 -4.07
C GLY A 67 -14.26 -4.56 -4.62
N ALA A 68 -13.03 -4.53 -5.11
CA ALA A 68 -12.31 -5.73 -5.54
C ALA A 68 -11.91 -6.63 -4.36
N LEU A 69 -11.67 -6.03 -3.18
CA LEU A 69 -11.38 -6.76 -1.95
C LEU A 69 -12.64 -6.89 -1.11
N PRO A 70 -13.17 -8.13 -0.89
CA PRO A 70 -14.38 -8.33 -0.08
C PRO A 70 -14.23 -7.88 1.38
N ASP A 71 -13.02 -8.01 1.94
CA ASP A 71 -12.71 -7.68 3.34
C ASP A 71 -12.50 -6.17 3.55
N ASP A 72 -12.13 -5.43 2.49
CA ASP A 72 -12.00 -3.97 2.49
C ASP A 72 -12.57 -3.37 1.20
N PRO A 73 -13.90 -3.19 1.11
CA PRO A 73 -14.56 -2.66 -0.09
C PRO A 73 -14.14 -1.22 -0.43
N ASP A 74 -13.62 -0.48 0.54
CA ASP A 74 -13.16 0.89 0.36
C ASP A 74 -11.67 1.00 -0.02
N TYR A 75 -11.00 -0.13 -0.21
CA TYR A 75 -9.61 -0.17 -0.65
C TYR A 75 -9.49 0.19 -2.13
N GLY A 76 -8.51 1.04 -2.43
CA GLY A 76 -8.11 1.32 -3.79
C GLY A 76 -8.80 2.52 -4.47
N ILE A 77 -8.24 2.95 -5.59
CA ILE A 77 -8.73 4.10 -6.36
C ILE A 77 -8.81 3.84 -7.88
N ASP A 78 -8.19 2.76 -8.38
CA ASP A 78 -8.19 2.36 -9.80
C ASP A 78 -7.82 3.49 -10.78
N VAL A 79 -6.63 4.02 -10.64
CA VAL A 79 -6.15 5.11 -11.53
C VAL A 79 -6.04 4.66 -12.99
N ARG A 80 -5.78 3.38 -13.25
CA ARG A 80 -5.73 2.81 -14.58
C ARG A 80 -7.12 2.71 -15.22
N GLY A 81 -8.11 2.25 -14.48
CA GLY A 81 -9.50 2.21 -14.94
C GLY A 81 -10.01 3.60 -15.27
N MET A 82 -9.72 4.59 -14.41
CA MET A 82 -10.02 5.99 -14.68
C MET A 82 -9.40 6.50 -15.99
N LEU A 83 -8.13 6.19 -16.26
CA LEU A 83 -7.47 6.57 -17.50
C LEU A 83 -8.16 5.94 -18.73
N ASN A 84 -8.54 4.66 -18.65
CA ASN A 84 -9.21 3.92 -19.72
C ASN A 84 -10.64 4.46 -20.02
N GLU A 85 -11.33 4.95 -19.01
CA GLU A 85 -12.65 5.57 -19.15
C GLU A 85 -12.57 7.02 -19.64
N GLY A 86 -11.38 7.62 -19.58
CA GLY A 86 -11.12 9.01 -19.89
C GLY A 86 -11.35 9.92 -18.69
N VAL A 87 -10.29 10.60 -18.24
CA VAL A 87 -10.32 11.49 -17.07
C VAL A 87 -10.76 12.89 -17.48
N PRO A 88 -11.94 13.37 -17.07
CA PRO A 88 -12.34 14.75 -17.31
C PRO A 88 -11.39 15.72 -16.60
N THR A 89 -11.21 16.92 -17.15
CA THR A 89 -10.29 17.93 -16.60
C THR A 89 -10.58 18.28 -15.14
N TYR A 90 -11.86 18.30 -14.74
CA TYR A 90 -12.23 18.59 -13.35
C TYR A 90 -11.86 17.46 -12.39
N GLU A 91 -11.90 16.21 -12.84
CA GLU A 91 -11.46 15.06 -12.03
C GLU A 91 -9.95 15.03 -11.92
N LEU A 92 -9.23 15.32 -13.00
CA LEU A 92 -7.78 15.42 -12.97
C LEU A 92 -7.31 16.46 -11.94
N ALA A 93 -7.99 17.61 -11.83
CA ALA A 93 -7.66 18.63 -10.85
C ALA A 93 -7.81 18.15 -9.38
N THR A 94 -8.69 17.18 -9.12
CA THR A 94 -8.94 16.62 -7.78
C THR A 94 -8.21 15.31 -7.52
N LEU A 95 -7.63 14.71 -8.55
CA LEU A 95 -7.04 13.37 -8.49
C LEU A 95 -5.91 13.28 -7.46
N GLY A 96 -5.03 14.29 -7.40
CA GLY A 96 -3.98 14.33 -6.38
C GLY A 96 -4.52 14.30 -4.94
N THR A 97 -5.64 15.01 -4.68
CA THR A 97 -6.30 14.99 -3.37
C THR A 97 -6.92 13.62 -3.06
N ARG A 98 -7.52 12.97 -4.06
CA ARG A 98 -8.09 11.63 -3.92
C ARG A 98 -7.00 10.58 -3.65
N ILE A 99 -5.88 10.64 -4.38
CA ILE A 99 -4.72 9.78 -4.16
C ILE A 99 -4.18 9.97 -2.75
N ARG A 100 -3.98 11.22 -2.32
CA ARG A 100 -3.55 11.51 -0.95
C ARG A 100 -4.49 10.91 0.09
N ALA A 101 -5.80 11.10 -0.07
CA ALA A 101 -6.79 10.57 0.87
C ALA A 101 -6.75 9.04 0.92
N GLU A 102 -6.56 8.37 -0.22
CA GLU A 102 -6.48 6.92 -0.29
C GLU A 102 -5.21 6.38 0.37
N LEU A 103 -4.05 6.95 0.06
CA LEU A 103 -2.77 6.51 0.63
C LEU A 103 -2.67 6.81 2.14
N SER A 104 -3.33 7.88 2.62
CA SER A 104 -3.36 8.22 4.05
C SER A 104 -4.21 7.26 4.90
N LYS A 105 -4.88 6.27 4.30
CA LYS A 105 -5.54 5.19 5.04
C LYS A 105 -4.55 4.13 5.55
N ASP A 106 -3.34 4.11 5.05
CA ASP A 106 -2.30 3.19 5.50
C ASP A 106 -1.67 3.74 6.78
N ASP A 107 -1.81 3.03 7.89
CA ASP A 107 -1.34 3.42 9.23
C ASP A 107 0.20 3.58 9.30
N ARG A 108 0.93 3.03 8.33
CA ARG A 108 2.38 3.17 8.23
C ARG A 108 2.81 4.53 7.67
N ILE A 109 1.88 5.31 7.13
CA ILE A 109 2.13 6.59 6.45
C ILE A 109 1.73 7.76 7.34
N ALA A 110 2.70 8.59 7.73
CA ALA A 110 2.47 9.81 8.52
C ALA A 110 1.90 10.94 7.67
N SER A 111 2.41 11.14 6.46
CA SER A 111 1.90 12.15 5.54
C SER A 111 2.19 11.81 4.08
N VAL A 112 1.31 12.27 3.19
CA VAL A 112 1.42 12.12 1.73
C VAL A 112 1.14 13.43 1.04
N THR A 113 1.93 13.73 0.03
CA THR A 113 1.56 14.71 -0.99
C THR A 113 1.51 14.03 -2.35
N ALA A 114 0.53 14.36 -3.18
CA ALA A 114 0.37 13.76 -4.49
C ALA A 114 -0.06 14.82 -5.52
N SER A 115 0.47 14.69 -6.73
CA SER A 115 0.05 15.47 -7.89
C SER A 115 -0.07 14.56 -9.10
N ALA A 116 -0.97 14.89 -10.02
CA ALA A 116 -1.23 14.13 -11.22
C ALA A 116 -1.23 15.05 -12.44
N VAL A 117 -0.56 14.63 -13.49
CA VAL A 117 -0.46 15.38 -14.75
C VAL A 117 -0.74 14.43 -15.92
N MET A 118 -1.72 14.81 -16.75
CA MET A 118 -2.04 14.08 -17.97
C MET A 118 -1.12 14.51 -19.11
N ALA A 119 -0.59 13.56 -19.85
CA ALA A 119 0.12 13.85 -21.09
C ALA A 119 -0.81 14.52 -22.13
N PRO A 120 -0.28 15.37 -23.02
CA PRO A 120 -1.09 16.09 -24.00
C PRO A 120 -1.90 15.21 -24.95
N ASP A 121 -1.46 13.98 -25.17
CA ASP A 121 -2.14 12.98 -26.00
C ASP A 121 -3.24 12.20 -25.24
N GLY A 122 -3.37 12.42 -23.91
CA GLY A 122 -4.36 11.77 -23.07
C GLY A 122 -4.11 10.28 -22.80
N ARG A 123 -2.93 9.75 -23.16
CA ARG A 123 -2.64 8.31 -23.09
C ARG A 123 -1.83 7.91 -21.87
N GLU A 124 -1.21 8.85 -21.23
CA GLU A 124 -0.36 8.65 -20.06
C GLU A 124 -0.70 9.65 -18.97
N LEU A 125 -0.78 9.14 -17.76
CA LEU A 125 -0.95 9.94 -16.55
C LEU A 125 0.30 9.78 -15.68
N THR A 126 1.01 10.86 -15.47
CA THR A 126 2.16 10.90 -14.56
C THR A 126 1.67 11.30 -13.17
N ILE A 127 1.96 10.48 -12.17
CA ILE A 127 1.63 10.74 -10.77
C ILE A 127 2.92 10.87 -9.98
N ALA A 128 3.13 12.03 -9.35
CA ALA A 128 4.23 12.24 -8.42
C ALA A 128 3.69 12.23 -6.99
N ILE A 129 4.29 11.37 -6.15
CA ILE A 129 3.89 11.13 -4.77
C ILE A 129 5.13 11.32 -3.88
N SER A 130 4.97 12.03 -2.77
CA SER A 130 5.97 12.06 -1.71
C SER A 130 5.33 11.54 -0.43
N VAL A 131 5.98 10.57 0.18
CA VAL A 131 5.51 9.84 1.36
C VAL A 131 6.48 10.08 2.51
N VAL A 132 5.95 10.40 3.66
CA VAL A 132 6.68 10.43 4.93
C VAL A 132 6.11 9.31 5.80
N PRO A 133 6.89 8.27 6.07
CA PRO A 133 6.47 7.18 6.93
C PRO A 133 6.44 7.57 8.41
N PHE A 134 5.69 6.83 9.24
CA PHE A 134 5.76 7.01 10.70
C PHE A 134 7.09 6.55 11.27
N ALA A 135 7.66 5.45 10.77
CA ALA A 135 8.95 4.95 11.22
C ALA A 135 10.07 5.84 10.70
N ALA A 136 10.69 6.60 11.60
CA ALA A 136 11.80 7.48 11.27
C ALA A 136 13.04 6.74 10.74
N SER A 137 13.15 5.41 10.98
CA SER A 137 14.25 4.56 10.50
C SER A 137 14.32 4.46 8.98
N VAL A 138 13.20 4.62 8.29
CA VAL A 138 13.14 4.42 6.82
C VAL A 138 13.25 5.72 6.03
N GLY A 139 13.10 6.86 6.66
CA GLY A 139 13.15 8.15 5.96
C GLY A 139 11.99 8.35 4.96
N GLY A 140 11.77 9.60 4.58
CA GLY A 140 10.79 9.92 3.52
C GLY A 140 11.27 9.48 2.15
N PHE A 141 10.35 9.21 1.23
CA PHE A 141 10.67 8.90 -0.15
C PHE A 141 9.70 9.58 -1.11
N ALA A 142 10.15 9.76 -2.34
CA ALA A 142 9.33 10.26 -3.42
C ALA A 142 9.32 9.24 -4.56
N LEU A 143 8.14 8.94 -5.06
CA LEU A 143 7.97 8.04 -6.20
C LEU A 143 7.24 8.77 -7.34
N THR A 144 7.60 8.41 -8.55
CA THR A 144 6.91 8.87 -9.76
C THR A 144 6.37 7.64 -10.48
N LEU A 145 5.10 7.65 -10.78
CA LEU A 145 4.40 6.59 -11.47
C LEU A 145 4.02 7.06 -12.86
N SER A 146 4.20 6.20 -13.85
CA SER A 146 3.56 6.30 -15.17
C SER A 146 2.38 5.34 -15.22
N VAL A 147 1.20 5.87 -15.47
CA VAL A 147 -0.04 5.11 -15.62
C VAL A 147 -0.43 5.13 -17.10
N THR A 148 -0.55 3.95 -17.68
CA THR A 148 -1.00 3.74 -19.05
C THR A 148 -2.17 2.76 -19.08
N SER A 149 -2.76 2.52 -20.23
CA SER A 149 -3.77 1.47 -20.40
C SER A 149 -3.25 0.06 -20.07
N ALA A 150 -1.93 -0.15 -20.13
CA ALA A 150 -1.30 -1.43 -19.86
C ALA A 150 -1.05 -1.68 -18.37
N GLY A 151 -0.85 -0.63 -17.57
CA GLY A 151 -0.59 -0.77 -16.13
C GLY A 151 -0.03 0.49 -15.48
N VAL A 152 0.30 0.33 -14.21
CA VAL A 152 0.96 1.34 -13.36
C VAL A 152 2.42 0.92 -13.17
N ILE A 153 3.35 1.77 -13.53
CA ILE A 153 4.79 1.48 -13.50
C ILE A 153 5.50 2.55 -12.66
N VAL A 154 6.36 2.12 -11.75
CA VAL A 154 7.26 3.02 -11.01
C VAL A 154 8.39 3.45 -11.96
N THR A 155 8.44 4.73 -12.30
CA THR A 155 9.46 5.29 -13.20
C THR A 155 10.62 5.93 -12.45
N ALA A 156 10.40 6.38 -11.23
CA ALA A 156 11.45 6.91 -10.36
C ALA A 156 11.10 6.70 -8.88
N LEU A 157 12.10 6.29 -8.12
CA LEU A 157 12.08 6.22 -6.66
C LEU A 157 13.28 6.99 -6.13
N ARG A 158 13.06 7.93 -5.22
CA ARG A 158 14.11 8.76 -4.62
C ARG A 158 13.90 8.83 -3.11
N SER A 159 14.98 8.69 -2.33
CA SER A 159 14.96 9.05 -0.91
C SER A 159 14.67 10.55 -0.81
N ALA A 160 13.72 10.92 0.04
CA ALA A 160 13.53 12.32 0.40
C ALA A 160 14.61 12.69 1.42
N ALA A 161 15.38 13.72 1.11
CA ALA A 161 16.42 14.24 1.99
C ALA A 161 15.82 14.98 3.21
#